data_73ab8768dc770e4512f158eae606fa7f
#
_entry.id   73ab8768dc770e4512f158eae606fa7f
#
_cell.length_a   1.000
_cell.length_b   1.000
_cell.length_c   1.000
_cell.angle_alpha   90.00
_cell.angle_beta   90.00
_cell.angle_gamma   90.00
#
_symmetry.space_group_name_H-M   'P 1'
#
loop_
_entity.id
_entity.type
_entity.pdbx_description
1 polymer ?
#
loop_
_entity_poly.entity_id
_entity_poly.type
_entity_poly.pdbx_seq_one_letter_code
_entity_poly.pdbx_strand_id
1 'polypeptide(L)'
;YAGKKLGLIAVNGLVFLRLTEALAQLGPSLPAGLKIATFDDYPWNHVLFGGVTTAAQDTLTIAERVVERLSERIDVVTTTVGEAAKLAPKRIEIPGHIEHRASTSR
;
A
#
# COMPACT_ATOMS: atom_id res chain seq x y z
N TYR A 1 -22.17 -18.48 -0.01
CA TYR A 1 -20.91 -18.68 0.74
C TYR A 1 -21.12 -18.94 2.23
N ALA A 2 -22.35 -19.21 2.67
CA ALA A 2 -22.65 -19.57 4.05
C ALA A 2 -21.78 -20.76 4.51
N GLY A 3 -21.09 -20.62 5.67
CA GLY A 3 -20.22 -21.65 6.24
C GLY A 3 -18.82 -21.78 5.62
N LYS A 4 -18.47 -20.98 4.61
CA LYS A 4 -17.11 -20.96 4.05
C LYS A 4 -16.25 -19.88 4.69
N LYS A 5 -15.00 -20.20 4.90
CA LYS A 5 -13.99 -19.19 5.28
C LYS A 5 -13.68 -18.35 4.04
N LEU A 6 -13.81 -17.02 4.16
CA LEU A 6 -13.59 -16.10 3.06
C LEU A 6 -12.51 -15.09 3.45
N GLY A 7 -11.56 -14.87 2.57
CA GLY A 7 -10.56 -13.80 2.66
C GLY A 7 -10.71 -12.84 1.50
N LEU A 8 -10.61 -11.55 1.77
CA LEU A 8 -10.60 -10.48 0.78
C LEU A 8 -9.29 -9.71 0.87
N ILE A 9 -8.68 -9.43 -0.26
CA ILE A 9 -7.49 -8.60 -0.36
C ILE A 9 -7.79 -7.44 -1.31
N ALA A 10 -7.74 -6.22 -0.81
CA ALA A 10 -7.83 -5.02 -1.62
C ALA A 10 -6.42 -4.61 -2.09
N VAL A 11 -6.28 -4.32 -3.37
CA VAL A 11 -4.97 -4.07 -4.01
C VAL A 11 -4.40 -2.67 -3.75
N ASN A 12 -5.21 -1.74 -3.24
CA ASN A 12 -4.79 -0.40 -2.82
C ASN A 12 -5.83 0.24 -1.89
N GLY A 13 -5.48 1.40 -1.32
CA GLY A 13 -6.32 2.07 -0.34
C GLY A 13 -7.65 2.57 -0.88
N LEU A 14 -7.73 2.99 -2.13
CA LEU A 14 -8.98 3.46 -2.74
C LEU A 14 -9.95 2.29 -2.99
N VAL A 15 -9.45 1.19 -3.53
CA VAL A 15 -10.25 -0.04 -3.70
C VAL A 15 -10.72 -0.55 -2.35
N PHE A 16 -9.85 -0.51 -1.33
CA PHE A 16 -10.22 -0.88 0.03
C PHE A 16 -11.36 -0.02 0.57
N LEU A 17 -11.30 1.29 0.40
CA LEU A 17 -12.36 2.19 0.85
C LEU A 17 -13.71 1.88 0.18
N ARG A 18 -13.71 1.63 -1.12
CA ARG A 18 -14.91 1.20 -1.85
C ARG A 18 -15.42 -0.17 -1.42
N LEU A 19 -14.51 -1.08 -1.10
CA LEU A 19 -14.87 -2.38 -0.55
C LEU A 19 -15.58 -2.22 0.81
N THR A 20 -15.09 -1.33 1.69
CA THR A 20 -15.73 -1.09 2.99
C THR A 20 -17.13 -0.52 2.85
N GLU A 21 -17.35 0.39 1.89
CA GLU A 21 -18.70 0.92 1.58
C GLU A 21 -19.65 -0.21 1.13
N ALA A 22 -19.19 -1.09 0.24
CA ALA A 22 -19.98 -2.21 -0.22
C ALA A 22 -20.27 -3.22 0.91
N LEU A 23 -19.29 -3.53 1.75
CA LEU A 23 -19.47 -4.42 2.90
C LEU A 23 -20.43 -3.84 3.95
N ALA A 24 -20.42 -2.52 4.15
CA ALA A 24 -21.34 -1.87 5.07
C ALA A 24 -22.80 -2.04 4.63
N GLN A 25 -23.08 -2.09 3.32
CA GLN A 25 -24.42 -2.32 2.79
C GLN A 25 -24.91 -3.76 3.03
N LEU A 26 -24.00 -4.72 3.17
CA LEU A 26 -24.35 -6.10 3.47
C LEU A 26 -24.74 -6.31 4.94
N GLY A 27 -24.27 -5.45 5.83
CA GLY A 27 -24.60 -5.49 7.26
C GLY A 27 -24.52 -6.89 7.89
N PRO A 28 -25.62 -7.37 8.49
CA PRO A 28 -25.64 -8.68 9.14
C PRO A 28 -25.43 -9.89 8.19
N SER A 29 -25.50 -9.66 6.88
CA SER A 29 -25.28 -10.71 5.86
C SER A 29 -23.78 -10.97 5.61
N LEU A 30 -22.88 -10.22 6.25
CA LEU A 30 -21.45 -10.49 6.16
C LEU A 30 -21.12 -11.89 6.70
N PRO A 31 -20.30 -12.68 5.97
CA PRO A 31 -19.88 -13.98 6.45
C PRO A 31 -19.15 -13.88 7.80
N ALA A 32 -19.58 -14.65 8.78
CA ALA A 32 -18.85 -14.79 10.03
C ALA A 32 -17.44 -15.32 9.74
N GLY A 33 -16.42 -14.65 10.29
CA GLY A 33 -15.03 -15.04 10.04
C GLY A 33 -14.43 -14.53 8.73
N LEU A 34 -15.08 -13.56 8.06
CA LEU A 34 -14.47 -12.84 6.95
C LEU A 34 -13.13 -12.21 7.38
N LYS A 35 -12.08 -12.50 6.63
CA LYS A 35 -10.76 -11.90 6.81
C LYS A 35 -10.47 -10.90 5.72
N ILE A 36 -9.89 -9.76 6.11
CA ILE A 36 -9.63 -8.66 5.17
C ILE A 36 -8.19 -8.18 5.32
N ALA A 37 -7.52 -7.98 4.19
CA ALA A 37 -6.21 -7.34 4.13
C ALA A 37 -6.18 -6.32 2.99
N THR A 38 -5.28 -5.37 3.08
CA THR A 38 -5.12 -4.34 2.04
C THR A 38 -3.66 -3.93 1.87
N PHE A 39 -3.39 -3.22 0.78
CA PHE A 39 -2.13 -2.49 0.58
C PHE A 39 -2.28 -1.03 0.98
N ASP A 40 -1.17 -0.41 1.35
CA ASP A 40 -1.02 0.97 1.78
C ASP A 40 -1.69 1.26 3.14
N ASP A 41 -0.87 1.70 4.09
CA ASP A 41 -1.32 1.93 5.45
C ASP A 41 -1.84 3.36 5.64
N TYR A 42 -3.15 3.49 5.57
CA TYR A 42 -3.86 4.74 5.84
C TYR A 42 -4.35 4.81 7.29
N PRO A 43 -4.57 6.01 7.85
CA PRO A 43 -5.05 6.17 9.22
C PRO A 43 -6.34 5.39 9.54
N TRP A 44 -7.27 5.29 8.61
CA TRP A 44 -8.52 4.54 8.81
C TRP A 44 -8.31 3.02 8.91
N ASN A 45 -7.18 2.48 8.44
CA ASN A 45 -6.87 1.06 8.56
C ASN A 45 -6.68 0.63 10.02
N HIS A 46 -6.39 1.57 10.92
CA HIS A 46 -6.24 1.30 12.35
C HIS A 46 -7.57 1.10 13.07
N VAL A 47 -8.66 1.61 12.53
CA VAL A 47 -9.98 1.63 13.19
C VAL A 47 -11.02 0.73 12.50
N LEU A 48 -11.00 0.65 11.17
CA LEU A 48 -11.94 -0.18 10.44
C LEU A 48 -11.73 -1.67 10.78
N PHE A 49 -12.81 -2.40 10.98
CA PHE A 49 -12.80 -3.84 11.31
C PHE A 49 -11.94 -4.21 12.54
N GLY A 50 -11.76 -3.26 13.48
CA GLY A 50 -10.88 -3.44 14.64
C GLY A 50 -9.38 -3.37 14.33
N GLY A 51 -9.04 -2.83 13.18
CA GLY A 51 -7.71 -2.76 12.60
C GLY A 51 -7.53 -3.74 11.45
N VAL A 52 -7.15 -3.22 10.28
CA VAL A 52 -6.98 -4.01 9.06
C VAL A 52 -5.51 -4.35 8.85
N THR A 53 -5.23 -5.64 8.66
CA THR A 53 -3.92 -6.13 8.26
C THR A 53 -3.52 -5.51 6.92
N THR A 54 -2.36 -4.88 6.88
CA THR A 54 -1.94 -4.05 5.76
C THR A 54 -0.51 -4.36 5.34
N ALA A 55 -0.29 -4.48 4.04
CA ALA A 55 1.04 -4.40 3.45
C ALA A 55 1.41 -2.92 3.31
N ALA A 56 2.31 -2.44 4.15
CA ALA A 56 2.73 -1.05 4.20
C ALA A 56 4.02 -0.83 3.40
N GLN A 57 4.05 0.23 2.61
CA GLN A 57 5.25 0.69 1.91
C GLN A 57 5.95 1.75 2.75
N ASP A 58 7.28 1.77 2.70
CA ASP A 58 8.08 2.85 3.29
C ASP A 58 8.08 4.07 2.35
N THR A 59 6.97 4.79 2.36
CA THR A 59 6.73 5.93 1.46
C THR A 59 7.70 7.07 1.69
N LEU A 60 8.18 7.28 2.92
CA LEU A 60 9.17 8.30 3.22
C LEU A 60 10.51 7.98 2.54
N THR A 61 11.04 6.78 2.74
CA THR A 61 12.28 6.36 2.09
C THR A 61 12.15 6.36 0.57
N ILE A 62 11.01 5.93 0.03
CA ILE A 62 10.73 6.00 -1.41
C ILE A 62 10.84 7.44 -1.91
N ALA A 63 10.18 8.38 -1.24
CA ALA A 63 10.21 9.81 -1.61
C ALA A 63 11.63 10.39 -1.54
N GLU A 64 12.37 10.10 -0.48
CA GLU A 64 13.76 10.53 -0.33
C GLU A 64 14.64 10.04 -1.48
N ARG A 65 14.57 8.76 -1.81
CA ARG A 65 15.33 8.18 -2.92
C ARG A 65 14.97 8.74 -4.28
N VAL A 66 13.69 9.03 -4.51
CA VAL A 66 13.22 9.69 -5.74
C VAL A 66 13.83 11.09 -5.86
N VAL A 67 13.77 11.89 -4.79
CA VAL A 67 14.32 13.26 -4.79
C VAL A 67 15.83 13.24 -4.96
N GLU A 68 16.56 12.40 -4.24
CA GLU A 68 18.01 12.23 -4.41
C GLU A 68 18.37 11.91 -5.86
N ARG A 69 17.70 10.93 -6.45
CA ARG A 69 17.97 10.53 -7.83
C ARG A 69 17.62 11.61 -8.85
N LEU A 70 16.54 12.34 -8.62
CA LEU A 70 16.16 13.46 -9.48
C LEU A 70 17.22 14.58 -9.39
N SER A 71 17.69 14.92 -8.20
CA SER A 71 18.74 15.92 -7.98
C SER A 71 20.04 15.54 -8.69
N GLU A 72 20.50 14.29 -8.57
CA GLU A 72 21.67 13.79 -9.29
C GLU A 72 21.53 14.01 -10.82
N ARG A 73 20.34 13.71 -11.37
CA ARG A 73 20.09 13.89 -12.80
C ARG A 73 20.06 15.36 -13.23
N ILE A 74 19.49 16.24 -12.41
CA ILE A 74 19.45 17.69 -12.66
C ILE A 74 20.87 18.26 -12.63
N ASP A 75 21.67 17.88 -11.64
CA ASP A 75 23.06 18.35 -11.51
C ASP A 75 23.90 17.98 -12.72
N VAL A 76 23.74 16.77 -13.24
CA VAL A 76 24.43 16.32 -14.48
C VAL A 76 23.97 17.15 -15.69
N VAL A 77 22.67 17.44 -15.82
CA VAL A 77 22.14 18.27 -16.93
C VAL A 77 22.69 19.69 -16.87
N THR A 78 22.82 20.26 -15.67
CA THR A 78 23.27 21.64 -15.47
C THR A 78 24.77 21.82 -15.57
N THR A 79 25.56 20.80 -15.26
CA THR A 79 27.03 20.86 -15.27
C THR A 79 27.67 20.36 -16.57
N THR A 80 27.01 19.44 -17.29
CA THR A 80 27.58 18.81 -18.48
C THR A 80 26.48 18.56 -19.51
N VAL A 81 26.36 19.46 -20.49
CA VAL A 81 25.37 19.38 -21.57
C VAL A 81 25.48 18.04 -22.31
N GLY A 82 24.42 17.26 -22.30
CA GLY A 82 24.32 15.96 -23.00
C GLY A 82 24.67 14.73 -22.15
N GLU A 83 25.24 14.86 -20.96
CA GLU A 83 25.58 13.70 -20.10
C GLU A 83 24.40 13.18 -19.26
N ALA A 84 23.36 13.98 -19.05
CA ALA A 84 22.14 13.50 -18.38
C ALA A 84 21.49 12.33 -19.12
N ALA A 85 21.60 12.32 -20.45
CA ALA A 85 21.15 11.19 -21.28
C ALA A 85 22.02 9.94 -21.10
N LYS A 86 23.23 10.08 -20.53
CA LYS A 86 24.18 8.97 -20.27
C LYS A 86 24.07 8.38 -18.86
N LEU A 87 23.31 9.01 -17.96
CA LEU A 87 23.03 8.44 -16.64
C LEU A 87 22.19 7.16 -16.81
N ALA A 88 22.80 6.02 -16.53
CA ALA A 88 22.13 4.73 -16.62
C ALA A 88 20.91 4.68 -15.69
N PRO A 89 19.82 4.04 -16.11
CA PRO A 89 18.70 3.75 -15.22
C PRO A 89 19.19 3.04 -13.96
N LYS A 90 18.67 3.42 -12.81
CA LYS A 90 19.00 2.81 -11.53
C LYS A 90 17.75 2.20 -10.92
N ARG A 91 17.84 0.92 -10.54
CA ARG A 91 16.79 0.23 -9.79
C ARG A 91 17.16 0.28 -8.32
N ILE A 92 16.24 0.77 -7.50
CA ILE A 92 16.39 0.81 -6.04
C ILE A 92 15.18 0.07 -5.47
N GLU A 93 15.44 -0.99 -4.71
CA GLU A 93 14.40 -1.75 -4.02
C GLU A 93 14.31 -1.29 -2.58
N ILE A 94 13.13 -0.88 -2.16
CA ILE A 94 12.84 -0.44 -0.80
C ILE A 94 11.83 -1.42 -0.22
N PRO A 95 12.21 -2.21 0.79
CA PRO A 95 11.32 -3.22 1.35
C PRO A 95 10.14 -2.57 2.08
N GLY A 96 8.95 -3.12 1.87
CA GLY A 96 7.79 -2.87 2.70
C GLY A 96 7.72 -3.85 3.88
N HIS A 97 6.66 -3.74 4.66
CA HIS A 97 6.40 -4.64 5.78
C HIS A 97 4.91 -4.95 5.91
N ILE A 98 4.58 -5.98 6.67
CA ILE A 98 3.20 -6.34 6.97
C ILE A 98 2.85 -5.92 8.38
N GLU A 99 1.84 -5.06 8.51
CA GLU A 99 1.21 -4.72 9.78
C GLU A 99 0.06 -5.69 10.05
N HIS A 100 0.31 -6.66 10.93
CA HIS A 100 -0.71 -7.61 11.35
C HIS A 100 -1.68 -6.97 12.33
N ARG A 101 -2.98 -7.05 12.02
CA ARG A 101 -4.06 -6.48 12.82
C ARG A 101 -5.23 -7.46 12.97
N ALA A 102 -6.26 -7.05 13.68
CA ALA A 102 -7.39 -7.89 14.04
C ALA A 102 -8.13 -8.53 12.87
N SER A 103 -8.16 -7.88 11.70
CA SER A 103 -8.93 -8.35 10.55
C SER A 103 -8.47 -9.71 9.98
N THR A 104 -7.27 -10.16 10.31
CA THR A 104 -6.75 -11.48 9.89
C THR A 104 -6.46 -12.41 11.05
N SER A 105 -6.53 -11.92 12.30
CA SER A 105 -6.17 -12.68 13.50
C SER A 105 -7.31 -13.54 14.07
N ARG A 106 -8.51 -13.35 13.58
CA ARG A 106 -9.72 -14.07 14.06
C ARG A 106 -9.92 -15.41 13.37
#